data_14ed59a9ba87aeb824437739359b00ed
#
_entry.id   14ed59a9ba87aeb824437739359b00ed
#
_cell.length_a   1.000
_cell.length_b   1.000
_cell.length_c   1.000
_cell.angle_alpha   90.00
_cell.angle_beta   90.00
_cell.angle_gamma   90.00
#
_symmetry.space_group_name_H-M   'P 1'
#
loop_
_entity.id
_entity.type
_entity.pdbx_description
1 polymer ?
#
loop_
_entity_poly.entity_id
_entity_poly.type
_entity_poly.pdbx_seq_one_letter_code
_entity_poly.pdbx_strand_id
1 'polypeptide(L)'
;EEKFLVLLERGMKILNEEVSKVDKVLPGEIAFKLYDTYGFPLDLTEDILKSKSLTVDHSKFKSLMQQSRELAKKNWKGSGDSSVDEIWFEIKDKLEPTEFLGYETNQAEGKIVSLIKDNKEVKNLNKGDEAMMVLNQTPFYGESGGQIGDTGLIISGDFKFKVEDVQKKLGDLFVHYGKVENGSIKINDNVEMKIDVERRENIRAYHYATHLLHESLRRVLGKHVIQKGSLVAPDRLRFDFSHMKPISNEEIVKIETFVNEMVETKSEVKTRLMTPKEAVDNGALA
;
A
#
# COMPACT_ATOMS: atom_id res chain seq x y z
N GLU A 1 -13.60 20.20 0.84
CA GLU A 1 -14.12 20.83 -0.40
C GLU A 1 -13.94 22.35 -0.39
N GLU A 2 -14.40 23.10 0.63
CA GLU A 2 -14.26 24.58 0.68
C GLU A 2 -12.81 25.08 0.55
N LYS A 3 -11.86 24.44 1.24
CA LYS A 3 -10.43 24.79 1.12
C LYS A 3 -9.88 24.58 -0.28
N PHE A 4 -10.35 23.55 -0.97
CA PHE A 4 -9.94 23.25 -2.34
C PHE A 4 -10.47 24.30 -3.32
N LEU A 5 -11.73 24.71 -3.19
CA LEU A 5 -12.32 25.77 -4.01
C LEU A 5 -11.57 27.09 -3.85
N VAL A 6 -11.23 27.49 -2.61
CA VAL A 6 -10.43 28.70 -2.34
C VAL A 6 -9.04 28.65 -2.98
N LEU A 7 -8.37 27.48 -2.96
CA LEU A 7 -7.08 27.31 -3.62
C LEU A 7 -7.20 27.37 -5.15
N LEU A 8 -8.27 26.78 -5.69
CA LEU A 8 -8.57 26.79 -7.12
C LEU A 8 -8.86 28.22 -7.62
N GLU A 9 -9.67 28.99 -6.89
CA GLU A 9 -9.93 30.40 -7.20
C GLU A 9 -8.65 31.25 -7.18
N ARG A 10 -7.78 31.04 -6.17
CA ARG A 10 -6.47 31.69 -6.11
C ARG A 10 -5.58 31.31 -7.30
N GLY A 11 -5.51 30.02 -7.63
CA GLY A 11 -4.75 29.53 -8.79
C GLY A 11 -5.24 30.16 -10.10
N MET A 12 -6.55 30.22 -10.30
CA MET A 12 -7.18 30.87 -11.46
C MET A 12 -6.85 32.36 -11.55
N LYS A 13 -6.88 33.07 -10.42
CA LYS A 13 -6.55 34.50 -10.37
C LYS A 13 -5.10 34.73 -10.80
N ILE A 14 -4.16 33.96 -10.23
CA ILE A 14 -2.73 34.03 -10.56
C ILE A 14 -2.49 33.69 -12.04
N LEU A 15 -3.12 32.60 -12.53
CA LEU A 15 -3.01 32.22 -13.93
C LEU A 15 -3.47 33.35 -14.87
N ASN A 16 -4.62 33.97 -14.60
CA ASN A 16 -5.14 35.07 -15.40
C ASN A 16 -4.23 36.31 -15.37
N GLU A 17 -3.64 36.63 -14.22
CA GLU A 17 -2.69 37.74 -14.07
C GLU A 17 -1.40 37.47 -14.85
N GLU A 18 -0.87 36.24 -14.84
CA GLU A 18 0.36 35.89 -15.54
C GLU A 18 0.15 35.72 -17.06
N VAL A 19 -0.99 35.20 -17.46
CA VAL A 19 -1.38 35.07 -18.88
C VAL A 19 -1.42 36.44 -19.57
N SER A 20 -1.82 37.51 -18.87
CA SER A 20 -1.84 38.86 -19.44
C SER A 20 -0.45 39.46 -19.69
N LYS A 21 0.61 38.84 -19.18
CA LYS A 21 2.01 39.31 -19.30
C LYS A 21 2.83 38.54 -20.33
N VAL A 22 2.27 37.49 -20.94
CA VAL A 22 2.98 36.62 -21.87
C VAL A 22 2.33 36.59 -23.24
N ASP A 23 3.14 36.57 -24.30
CA ASP A 23 2.65 36.62 -25.68
C ASP A 23 2.31 35.25 -26.26
N LYS A 24 3.08 34.19 -25.94
CA LYS A 24 2.92 32.85 -26.54
C LYS A 24 3.11 31.69 -25.55
N VAL A 25 4.01 31.81 -24.59
CA VAL A 25 4.43 30.70 -23.74
C VAL A 25 4.41 31.15 -22.28
N LEU A 26 3.65 30.45 -21.45
CA LEU A 26 3.66 30.63 -19.99
C LEU A 26 4.97 30.01 -19.44
N PRO A 27 5.76 30.78 -18.65
CA PRO A 27 6.96 30.24 -18.01
C PRO A 27 6.67 29.01 -17.17
N GLY A 28 7.53 27.98 -17.29
CA GLY A 28 7.41 26.72 -16.56
C GLY A 28 7.47 26.89 -15.03
N GLU A 29 8.13 27.96 -14.53
CA GLU A 29 8.14 28.34 -13.12
C GLU A 29 6.75 28.72 -12.60
N ILE A 30 5.98 29.41 -13.41
CA ILE A 30 4.60 29.81 -13.05
C ILE A 30 3.70 28.59 -13.03
N ALA A 31 3.77 27.75 -14.06
CA ALA A 31 3.03 26.49 -14.12
C ALA A 31 3.41 25.56 -12.95
N PHE A 32 4.69 25.48 -12.60
CA PHE A 32 5.17 24.71 -11.44
C PHE A 32 4.64 25.29 -10.13
N LYS A 33 4.68 26.60 -9.93
CA LYS A 33 4.14 27.26 -8.72
C LYS A 33 2.63 27.02 -8.56
N LEU A 34 1.88 27.08 -9.67
CA LEU A 34 0.44 26.78 -9.67
C LEU A 34 0.19 25.34 -9.23
N TYR A 35 0.97 24.40 -9.74
CA TYR A 35 0.87 22.99 -9.40
C TYR A 35 1.29 22.68 -7.95
N ASP A 36 2.49 23.11 -7.57
CA ASP A 36 3.14 22.73 -6.30
C ASP A 36 2.54 23.46 -5.09
N THR A 37 2.26 24.77 -5.23
CA THR A 37 1.83 25.62 -4.11
C THR A 37 0.31 25.72 -4.01
N TYR A 38 -0.38 25.75 -5.14
CA TYR A 38 -1.83 25.94 -5.17
C TYR A 38 -2.62 24.69 -5.54
N GLY A 39 -1.94 23.56 -5.81
CA GLY A 39 -2.60 22.30 -6.19
C GLY A 39 -3.37 22.40 -7.51
N PHE A 40 -3.02 23.37 -8.38
CA PHE A 40 -3.69 23.61 -9.65
C PHE A 40 -3.11 22.68 -10.72
N PRO A 41 -3.87 21.71 -11.25
CA PRO A 41 -3.35 20.70 -12.16
C PRO A 41 -2.78 21.31 -13.45
N LEU A 42 -1.70 20.71 -13.98
CA LEU A 42 -1.05 21.19 -15.19
C LEU A 42 -1.95 21.07 -16.42
N ASP A 43 -2.71 20.00 -16.55
CA ASP A 43 -3.69 19.75 -17.61
C ASP A 43 -4.76 20.85 -17.64
N LEU A 44 -5.26 21.28 -16.47
CA LEU A 44 -6.20 22.38 -16.37
C LEU A 44 -5.54 23.73 -16.79
N THR A 45 -4.28 23.94 -16.40
CA THR A 45 -3.50 25.09 -16.85
C THR A 45 -3.39 25.11 -18.38
N GLU A 46 -3.07 23.98 -18.99
CA GLU A 46 -2.94 23.83 -20.45
C GLU A 46 -4.25 24.07 -21.18
N ASP A 47 -5.36 23.53 -20.68
CA ASP A 47 -6.66 23.71 -21.32
C ASP A 47 -7.12 25.17 -21.32
N ILE A 48 -6.84 25.90 -20.24
CA ILE A 48 -7.12 27.35 -20.16
C ILE A 48 -6.22 28.11 -21.15
N LEU A 49 -4.94 27.76 -21.23
CA LEU A 49 -3.99 28.39 -22.14
C LEU A 49 -4.32 28.13 -23.61
N LYS A 50 -4.76 26.92 -23.97
CA LYS A 50 -5.22 26.56 -25.33
C LYS A 50 -6.36 27.47 -25.79
N SER A 51 -7.31 27.80 -24.90
CA SER A 51 -8.41 28.72 -25.25
C SER A 51 -7.93 30.12 -25.62
N LYS A 52 -6.70 30.49 -25.21
CA LYS A 52 -6.04 31.79 -25.47
C LYS A 52 -4.90 31.70 -26.49
N SER A 53 -4.76 30.55 -27.16
CA SER A 53 -3.67 30.27 -28.11
C SER A 53 -2.26 30.34 -27.48
N LEU A 54 -2.16 30.03 -26.20
CA LEU A 54 -0.90 29.99 -25.43
C LEU A 54 -0.50 28.57 -25.11
N THR A 55 0.78 28.38 -24.79
CA THR A 55 1.36 27.08 -24.39
C THR A 55 2.16 27.21 -23.09
N VAL A 56 2.57 26.08 -22.47
CA VAL A 56 3.45 26.06 -21.29
C VAL A 56 4.86 25.67 -21.68
N ASP A 57 5.87 26.21 -21.02
CA ASP A 57 7.24 25.70 -21.08
C ASP A 57 7.34 24.39 -20.27
N HIS A 58 7.04 23.28 -20.97
CA HIS A 58 7.11 21.94 -20.39
C HIS A 58 8.52 21.53 -19.98
N SER A 59 9.54 22.00 -20.67
CA SER A 59 10.92 21.66 -20.37
C SER A 59 11.32 22.18 -18.99
N LYS A 60 11.03 23.44 -18.75
CA LYS A 60 11.29 24.08 -17.46
C LYS A 60 10.42 23.55 -16.34
N PHE A 61 9.11 23.30 -16.61
CA PHE A 61 8.21 22.67 -15.65
C PHE A 61 8.74 21.30 -15.20
N LYS A 62 9.11 20.42 -16.15
CA LYS A 62 9.67 19.08 -15.84
C LYS A 62 10.96 19.17 -15.03
N SER A 63 11.85 20.10 -15.38
CA SER A 63 13.09 20.32 -14.64
C SER A 63 12.82 20.70 -13.17
N LEU A 64 11.88 21.61 -12.92
CA LEU A 64 11.51 22.04 -11.57
C LEU A 64 10.82 20.92 -10.78
N MET A 65 9.96 20.13 -11.44
CA MET A 65 9.35 18.94 -10.84
C MET A 65 10.40 17.91 -10.42
N GLN A 66 11.42 17.73 -11.24
CA GLN A 66 12.54 16.84 -10.90
C GLN A 66 13.35 17.38 -9.71
N GLN A 67 13.69 18.66 -9.71
CA GLN A 67 14.38 19.31 -8.58
C GLN A 67 13.56 19.24 -7.28
N SER A 68 12.24 19.48 -7.34
CA SER A 68 11.36 19.33 -6.18
C SER A 68 11.34 17.91 -5.64
N ARG A 69 11.27 16.90 -6.53
CA ARG A 69 11.37 15.48 -6.14
C ARG A 69 12.74 15.14 -5.52
N GLU A 70 13.81 15.67 -6.04
CA GLU A 70 15.17 15.46 -5.51
C GLU A 70 15.35 16.17 -4.17
N LEU A 71 14.82 17.39 -4.00
CA LEU A 71 14.79 18.12 -2.74
C LEU A 71 13.89 17.41 -1.71
N ALA A 72 12.72 16.93 -2.12
CA ALA A 72 11.86 16.12 -1.27
C ALA A 72 12.57 14.83 -0.84
N LYS A 73 13.31 14.14 -1.74
CA LYS A 73 14.16 12.99 -1.39
C LYS A 73 15.31 13.36 -0.45
N LYS A 74 15.94 14.53 -0.61
CA LYS A 74 17.02 14.99 0.28
C LYS A 74 16.54 15.50 1.64
N ASN A 75 15.38 16.16 1.66
CA ASN A 75 14.74 16.70 2.87
C ASN A 75 13.83 15.68 3.55
N TRP A 76 13.43 14.65 2.82
CA TRP A 76 12.84 13.49 3.42
C TRP A 76 13.95 12.81 4.23
N LYS A 77 14.06 13.23 5.47
CA LYS A 77 14.62 12.40 6.53
C LYS A 77 13.64 11.23 6.61
N GLY A 78 13.80 10.31 5.65
CA GLY A 78 13.02 9.09 5.61
C GLY A 78 12.97 8.55 7.01
N SER A 79 11.83 8.21 7.48
CA SER A 79 11.68 7.28 8.57
C SER A 79 12.64 6.13 8.31
N GLY A 80 13.87 6.16 8.79
CA GLY A 80 14.85 5.08 8.79
C GLY A 80 14.96 4.14 7.55
N ASP A 81 14.17 4.33 6.51
CA ASP A 81 13.96 3.38 5.42
C ASP A 81 15.17 3.20 4.48
N SER A 82 16.02 4.19 4.29
CA SER A 82 17.19 4.02 3.42
C SER A 82 18.30 3.17 4.03
N SER A 83 18.51 3.24 5.35
CA SER A 83 19.44 2.35 6.06
C SER A 83 18.81 0.97 6.35
N VAL A 84 17.48 0.92 6.42
CA VAL A 84 16.71 -0.33 6.56
C VAL A 84 16.74 -1.13 5.26
N ASP A 85 16.70 -0.47 4.11
CA ASP A 85 16.75 -1.15 2.82
C ASP A 85 18.11 -1.82 2.56
N GLU A 86 19.23 -1.22 2.96
CA GLU A 86 20.56 -1.83 2.84
C GLU A 86 20.69 -3.14 3.64
N ILE A 87 20.21 -3.15 4.89
CA ILE A 87 20.27 -4.35 5.73
C ILE A 87 19.46 -5.52 5.13
N TRP A 88 18.33 -5.23 4.47
CA TRP A 88 17.52 -6.29 3.86
C TRP A 88 18.19 -6.91 2.65
N PHE A 89 18.94 -6.16 1.86
CA PHE A 89 19.76 -6.72 0.79
C PHE A 89 20.85 -7.65 1.33
N GLU A 90 21.57 -7.23 2.36
CA GLU A 90 22.59 -8.08 3.00
C GLU A 90 22.01 -9.36 3.62
N ILE A 91 20.83 -9.26 4.22
CA ILE A 91 20.13 -10.41 4.80
C ILE A 91 19.63 -11.34 3.68
N LYS A 92 19.01 -10.78 2.64
CA LYS A 92 18.49 -11.56 1.51
C LYS A 92 19.58 -12.32 0.77
N ASP A 93 20.75 -11.72 0.59
CA ASP A 93 21.90 -12.39 -0.08
C ASP A 93 22.41 -13.64 0.69
N LYS A 94 22.09 -13.74 1.98
CA LYS A 94 22.52 -14.85 2.86
C LYS A 94 21.43 -15.90 3.09
N LEU A 95 20.18 -15.58 2.76
CA LEU A 95 19.01 -16.39 3.12
C LEU A 95 18.26 -16.88 1.89
N GLU A 96 17.67 -18.07 2.00
CA GLU A 96 16.66 -18.53 1.07
C GLU A 96 15.34 -17.72 1.27
N PRO A 97 14.48 -17.62 0.24
CA PRO A 97 13.15 -17.03 0.37
C PRO A 97 12.34 -17.66 1.50
N THR A 98 11.60 -16.86 2.25
CA THR A 98 10.70 -17.38 3.28
C THR A 98 9.54 -18.15 2.63
N GLU A 99 9.34 -19.40 3.00
CA GLU A 99 8.20 -20.20 2.54
C GLU A 99 6.91 -19.73 3.25
N PHE A 100 5.89 -19.34 2.48
CA PHE A 100 4.62 -18.89 3.03
C PHE A 100 3.61 -20.04 3.11
N LEU A 101 3.20 -20.40 4.32
CA LEU A 101 2.29 -21.51 4.63
C LEU A 101 0.85 -21.04 4.95
N GLY A 102 0.62 -19.72 5.03
CA GLY A 102 -0.61 -19.13 5.56
C GLY A 102 -1.86 -19.29 4.68
N TYR A 103 -1.75 -19.94 3.50
CA TYR A 103 -2.93 -20.37 2.74
C TYR A 103 -3.52 -21.68 3.27
N GLU A 104 -2.71 -22.52 3.90
CA GLU A 104 -3.08 -23.87 4.31
C GLU A 104 -3.23 -23.99 5.83
N THR A 105 -2.45 -23.22 6.59
CA THR A 105 -2.41 -23.36 8.06
C THR A 105 -2.35 -22.00 8.79
N ASN A 106 -2.92 -21.99 9.99
CA ASN A 106 -2.88 -20.87 10.92
C ASN A 106 -1.76 -21.00 11.96
N GLN A 107 -1.04 -22.10 11.96
CA GLN A 107 0.12 -22.38 12.83
C GLN A 107 1.16 -23.18 12.07
N ALA A 108 2.44 -22.96 12.40
CA ALA A 108 3.54 -23.71 11.82
C ALA A 108 4.74 -23.71 12.78
N GLU A 109 5.60 -24.69 12.64
CA GLU A 109 6.95 -24.65 13.20
C GLU A 109 7.88 -23.96 12.20
N GLY A 110 8.97 -23.39 12.69
CA GLY A 110 9.97 -22.76 11.83
C GLY A 110 11.26 -22.52 12.58
N LYS A 111 12.28 -22.10 11.82
CA LYS A 111 13.62 -21.82 12.32
C LYS A 111 13.92 -20.34 12.15
N ILE A 112 14.45 -19.69 13.18
CA ILE A 112 14.92 -18.31 13.09
C ILE A 112 16.18 -18.26 12.24
N VAL A 113 16.14 -17.43 11.18
CA VAL A 113 17.28 -17.27 10.27
C VAL A 113 17.96 -15.93 10.42
N SER A 114 17.25 -14.89 10.89
CA SER A 114 17.85 -13.59 11.27
C SER A 114 17.05 -12.91 12.37
N LEU A 115 17.74 -12.17 13.22
CA LEU A 115 17.20 -11.31 14.28
C LEU A 115 17.76 -9.92 14.12
N ILE A 116 16.89 -8.90 14.12
CA ILE A 116 17.27 -7.52 13.91
C ILE A 116 16.73 -6.65 15.04
N LYS A 117 17.63 -5.87 15.65
CA LYS A 117 17.32 -4.88 16.69
C LYS A 117 18.06 -3.59 16.39
N ASP A 118 17.41 -2.44 16.53
CA ASP A 118 17.98 -1.12 16.26
C ASP A 118 18.65 -1.04 14.87
N ASN A 119 18.01 -1.62 13.85
CA ASN A 119 18.49 -1.70 12.48
C ASN A 119 19.84 -2.43 12.32
N LYS A 120 20.16 -3.37 13.23
CA LYS A 120 21.36 -4.19 13.17
C LYS A 120 21.02 -5.66 13.39
N GLU A 121 21.68 -6.55 12.66
CA GLU A 121 21.59 -7.97 12.91
C GLU A 121 22.23 -8.32 14.26
N VAL A 122 21.49 -9.07 15.09
CA VAL A 122 21.92 -9.47 16.43
C VAL A 122 21.84 -10.99 16.55
N LYS A 123 22.61 -11.57 17.47
CA LYS A 123 22.67 -13.03 17.66
C LYS A 123 21.55 -13.57 18.54
N ASN A 124 21.00 -12.74 19.43
CA ASN A 124 19.97 -13.11 20.39
C ASN A 124 19.07 -11.92 20.72
N LEU A 125 17.85 -12.21 21.18
CA LEU A 125 16.90 -11.27 21.75
C LEU A 125 16.56 -11.69 23.18
N ASN A 126 16.24 -10.72 24.02
CA ASN A 126 15.88 -10.89 25.42
C ASN A 126 14.55 -10.22 25.73
N LYS A 127 13.96 -10.58 26.86
CA LYS A 127 12.71 -9.97 27.36
C LYS A 127 12.77 -8.44 27.32
N GLY A 128 11.72 -7.84 26.75
CA GLY A 128 11.56 -6.40 26.62
C GLY A 128 12.09 -5.83 25.29
N ASP A 129 12.86 -6.59 24.51
CA ASP A 129 13.36 -6.15 23.22
C ASP A 129 12.23 -5.95 22.21
N GLU A 130 12.20 -4.80 21.57
CA GLU A 130 11.47 -4.55 20.33
C GLU A 130 12.39 -4.87 19.17
N ALA A 131 11.93 -5.76 18.27
CA ALA A 131 12.82 -6.35 17.27
C ALA A 131 12.06 -6.82 16.02
N MET A 132 12.84 -7.19 15.02
CA MET A 132 12.35 -7.85 13.82
C MET A 132 12.95 -9.25 13.72
N MET A 133 12.16 -10.19 13.26
CA MET A 133 12.54 -11.61 13.14
C MET A 133 12.23 -12.11 11.74
N VAL A 134 13.18 -12.82 11.15
CA VAL A 134 13.01 -13.53 9.88
C VAL A 134 13.11 -15.04 10.14
N LEU A 135 12.17 -15.78 9.54
CA LEU A 135 12.12 -17.24 9.66
C LEU A 135 12.22 -17.88 8.27
N ASN A 136 12.62 -19.15 8.23
CA ASN A 136 12.70 -19.92 6.98
C ASN A 136 11.33 -20.17 6.34
N GLN A 137 10.27 -20.24 7.16
CA GLN A 137 8.87 -20.39 6.73
C GLN A 137 7.94 -19.68 7.71
N THR A 138 6.70 -19.37 7.27
CA THR A 138 5.76 -18.62 8.12
C THR A 138 4.30 -18.83 7.71
N PRO A 139 3.35 -18.93 8.67
CA PRO A 139 1.92 -18.86 8.40
C PRO A 139 1.41 -17.40 8.40
N PHE A 140 2.23 -16.43 8.82
CA PHE A 140 1.87 -15.02 8.92
C PHE A 140 1.83 -14.37 7.54
N TYR A 141 0.72 -13.76 7.18
CA TYR A 141 0.62 -12.94 5.96
C TYR A 141 1.42 -11.65 6.14
N GLY A 142 2.32 -11.38 5.21
CA GLY A 142 3.02 -10.10 5.15
C GLY A 142 2.22 -9.07 4.35
N GLU A 143 2.17 -7.83 4.83
CA GLU A 143 1.47 -6.73 4.19
C GLU A 143 1.74 -6.68 2.69
N SER A 144 0.69 -6.77 1.89
CA SER A 144 0.76 -6.77 0.43
C SER A 144 -0.62 -6.51 -0.19
N GLY A 145 -0.64 -5.86 -1.36
CA GLY A 145 -1.87 -5.66 -2.14
C GLY A 145 -2.96 -4.86 -1.41
N GLY A 146 -2.59 -4.04 -0.43
CA GLY A 146 -3.51 -3.27 0.39
C GLY A 146 -4.07 -4.01 1.61
N GLN A 147 -3.78 -5.31 1.76
CA GLN A 147 -4.09 -6.06 2.98
C GLN A 147 -2.94 -5.91 3.98
N ILE A 148 -3.27 -5.54 5.22
CA ILE A 148 -2.30 -5.40 6.32
C ILE A 148 -1.75 -6.77 6.76
N GLY A 149 -0.55 -6.75 7.38
CA GLY A 149 0.10 -7.92 7.93
C GLY A 149 -0.67 -8.57 9.08
N ASP A 150 -0.38 -9.84 9.35
CA ASP A 150 -0.95 -10.53 10.49
C ASP A 150 -0.29 -10.18 11.81
N THR A 151 -1.01 -10.50 12.88
CA THR A 151 -0.49 -10.49 14.25
C THR A 151 -0.59 -11.87 14.88
N GLY A 152 0.11 -12.08 16.00
CA GLY A 152 0.06 -13.35 16.70
C GLY A 152 1.27 -13.57 17.62
N LEU A 153 1.69 -14.81 17.76
CA LEU A 153 2.74 -15.21 18.69
C LEU A 153 3.76 -16.13 18.01
N ILE A 154 5.04 -15.94 18.38
CA ILE A 154 6.14 -16.87 18.11
C ILE A 154 6.66 -17.36 19.45
N ILE A 155 6.72 -18.68 19.66
CA ILE A 155 6.91 -19.31 20.96
C ILE A 155 8.02 -20.37 20.85
N SER A 156 8.85 -20.48 21.88
CA SER A 156 9.81 -21.61 22.07
C SER A 156 10.11 -21.79 23.55
N GLY A 157 9.59 -22.86 24.19
CA GLY A 157 9.66 -23.01 25.63
C GLY A 157 9.09 -21.82 26.37
N ASP A 158 9.91 -21.16 27.22
CA ASP A 158 9.52 -19.96 27.94
C ASP A 158 9.59 -18.68 27.09
N PHE A 159 10.20 -18.74 25.91
CA PHE A 159 10.29 -17.61 25.01
C PHE A 159 8.94 -17.29 24.40
N LYS A 160 8.57 -16.02 24.40
CA LYS A 160 7.36 -15.51 23.79
C LYS A 160 7.61 -14.16 23.11
N PHE A 161 7.40 -14.12 21.82
CA PHE A 161 7.47 -12.92 20.98
C PHE A 161 6.08 -12.60 20.45
N LYS A 162 5.59 -11.41 20.78
CA LYS A 162 4.32 -10.89 20.25
C LYS A 162 4.58 -10.24 18.91
N VAL A 163 4.03 -10.82 17.85
CA VAL A 163 4.05 -10.24 16.51
C VAL A 163 2.96 -9.17 16.41
N GLU A 164 3.35 -7.97 16.09
CA GLU A 164 2.46 -6.80 15.97
C GLU A 164 2.18 -6.44 14.51
N ASP A 165 3.10 -6.79 13.61
CA ASP A 165 2.97 -6.59 12.16
C ASP A 165 3.90 -7.55 11.41
N VAL A 166 3.56 -7.84 10.15
CA VAL A 166 4.42 -8.59 9.25
C VAL A 166 4.46 -7.89 7.89
N GLN A 167 5.65 -7.61 7.41
CA GLN A 167 5.87 -6.95 6.14
C GLN A 167 6.70 -7.80 5.18
N LYS A 168 6.43 -7.67 3.89
CA LYS A 168 7.28 -8.23 2.85
C LYS A 168 8.36 -7.24 2.46
N LYS A 169 9.62 -7.63 2.61
CA LYS A 169 10.77 -6.88 2.10
C LYS A 169 11.35 -7.60 0.88
N LEU A 170 11.78 -6.85 -0.11
CA LEU A 170 12.39 -7.36 -1.34
C LEU A 170 11.60 -8.49 -2.05
N GLY A 171 10.27 -8.50 -1.86
CA GLY A 171 9.31 -9.38 -2.54
C GLY A 171 9.00 -10.71 -1.84
N ASP A 172 9.98 -11.35 -1.20
CA ASP A 172 9.90 -12.72 -0.68
C ASP A 172 10.43 -12.90 0.75
N LEU A 173 10.95 -11.86 1.37
CA LEU A 173 11.43 -11.88 2.74
C LEU A 173 10.31 -11.42 3.70
N PHE A 174 9.78 -12.33 4.51
CA PHE A 174 8.76 -12.02 5.51
C PHE A 174 9.41 -11.60 6.82
N VAL A 175 9.19 -10.36 7.23
CA VAL A 175 9.77 -9.73 8.41
C VAL A 175 8.69 -9.54 9.47
N HIS A 176 8.85 -10.21 10.60
CA HIS A 176 7.93 -10.17 11.73
C HIS A 176 8.38 -9.10 12.72
N TYR A 177 7.62 -8.03 12.86
CA TYR A 177 7.84 -6.93 13.80
C TYR A 177 7.13 -7.21 15.11
N GLY A 178 7.78 -6.95 16.23
CA GLY A 178 7.14 -7.17 17.52
C GLY A 178 8.07 -7.02 18.72
N LYS A 179 7.62 -7.59 19.83
CA LYS A 179 8.27 -7.47 21.13
C LYS A 179 8.41 -8.79 21.84
N VAL A 180 9.57 -8.98 22.50
CA VAL A 180 9.82 -10.12 23.38
C VAL A 180 9.06 -9.91 24.70
N GLU A 181 8.00 -10.66 24.93
CA GLU A 181 7.22 -10.60 26.17
C GLU A 181 7.89 -11.40 27.31
N ASN A 182 8.55 -12.51 26.98
CA ASN A 182 9.22 -13.38 27.96
C ASN A 182 10.38 -14.16 27.33
N GLY A 183 11.34 -14.58 28.16
CA GLY A 183 12.45 -15.42 27.79
C GLY A 183 13.52 -14.76 26.93
N SER A 184 14.34 -15.58 26.28
CA SER A 184 15.35 -15.20 25.30
C SER A 184 15.41 -16.20 24.17
N ILE A 185 15.89 -15.76 23.00
CA ILE A 185 15.98 -16.59 21.79
C ILE A 185 17.24 -16.22 20.99
N LYS A 186 17.75 -17.13 20.21
CA LYS A 186 18.92 -16.91 19.33
C LYS A 186 18.67 -17.40 17.91
N ILE A 187 19.50 -16.95 17.01
CA ILE A 187 19.53 -17.44 15.62
C ILE A 187 19.69 -18.97 15.61
N ASN A 188 18.98 -19.65 14.72
CA ASN A 188 18.91 -21.08 14.55
C ASN A 188 18.02 -21.84 15.56
N ASP A 189 17.41 -21.17 16.53
CA ASP A 189 16.42 -21.82 17.40
C ASP A 189 15.13 -22.15 16.61
N ASN A 190 14.51 -23.27 16.98
CA ASN A 190 13.20 -23.65 16.46
C ASN A 190 12.10 -22.97 17.28
N VAL A 191 11.06 -22.55 16.59
CA VAL A 191 9.92 -21.85 17.17
C VAL A 191 8.59 -22.38 16.60
N GLU A 192 7.55 -22.27 17.39
CA GLU A 192 6.17 -22.45 16.97
C GLU A 192 5.54 -21.08 16.71
N MET A 193 4.84 -20.93 15.60
CA MET A 193 4.16 -19.71 15.16
C MET A 193 2.66 -19.91 15.20
N LYS A 194 1.93 -18.94 15.77
CA LYS A 194 0.46 -18.95 15.88
C LYS A 194 -0.07 -17.57 15.49
N ILE A 195 -0.83 -17.48 14.41
CA ILE A 195 -1.49 -16.24 14.04
C ILE A 195 -2.70 -15.97 14.93
N ASP A 196 -3.12 -14.71 15.01
CA ASP A 196 -4.42 -14.31 15.53
C ASP A 196 -5.51 -14.70 14.50
N VAL A 197 -6.15 -15.83 14.76
CA VAL A 197 -7.10 -16.43 13.81
C VAL A 197 -8.34 -15.55 13.65
N GLU A 198 -8.87 -15.00 14.74
CA GLU A 198 -10.05 -14.14 14.70
C GLU A 198 -9.79 -12.90 13.84
N ARG A 199 -8.66 -12.25 14.06
CA ARG A 199 -8.23 -11.11 13.25
C ARG A 199 -8.06 -11.48 11.78
N ARG A 200 -7.44 -12.62 11.46
CA ARG A 200 -7.26 -13.12 10.08
C ARG A 200 -8.61 -13.38 9.40
N GLU A 201 -9.56 -14.00 10.06
CA GLU A 201 -10.89 -14.27 9.49
C GLU A 201 -11.66 -12.97 9.19
N ASN A 202 -11.56 -11.97 10.06
CA ASN A 202 -12.13 -10.65 9.80
C ASN A 202 -11.47 -10.00 8.56
N ILE A 203 -10.15 -10.02 8.47
CA ILE A 203 -9.42 -9.49 7.29
C ILE A 203 -9.85 -10.24 6.02
N ARG A 204 -9.98 -11.56 6.06
CA ARG A 204 -10.44 -12.38 4.91
C ARG A 204 -11.84 -11.99 4.46
N ALA A 205 -12.76 -11.75 5.40
CA ALA A 205 -14.12 -11.29 5.07
C ALA A 205 -14.09 -9.94 4.34
N TYR A 206 -13.32 -8.96 4.82
CA TYR A 206 -13.16 -7.66 4.15
C TYR A 206 -12.41 -7.76 2.82
N HIS A 207 -11.46 -8.67 2.70
CA HIS A 207 -10.76 -8.93 1.44
C HIS A 207 -11.77 -9.40 0.36
N TYR A 208 -12.59 -10.39 0.69
CA TYR A 208 -13.64 -10.86 -0.23
C TYR A 208 -14.67 -9.77 -0.54
N ALA A 209 -15.10 -9.02 0.48
CA ALA A 209 -16.01 -7.88 0.29
C ALA A 209 -15.43 -6.83 -0.66
N THR A 210 -14.12 -6.60 -0.65
CA THR A 210 -13.44 -5.69 -1.58
C THR A 210 -13.60 -6.13 -3.04
N HIS A 211 -13.43 -7.42 -3.33
CA HIS A 211 -13.63 -7.95 -4.68
C HIS A 211 -15.09 -7.88 -5.13
N LEU A 212 -16.04 -8.22 -4.24
CA LEU A 212 -17.47 -8.10 -4.53
C LEU A 212 -17.88 -6.65 -4.77
N LEU A 213 -17.34 -5.72 -3.98
CA LEU A 213 -17.55 -4.28 -4.14
C LEU A 213 -17.02 -3.80 -5.50
N HIS A 214 -15.81 -4.19 -5.89
CA HIS A 214 -15.21 -3.82 -7.18
C HIS A 214 -16.08 -4.29 -8.35
N GLU A 215 -16.49 -5.55 -8.35
CA GLU A 215 -17.36 -6.09 -9.40
C GLU A 215 -18.74 -5.40 -9.41
N SER A 216 -19.34 -5.14 -8.25
CA SER A 216 -20.61 -4.44 -8.13
C SER A 216 -20.54 -3.01 -8.68
N LEU A 217 -19.48 -2.26 -8.32
CA LEU A 217 -19.21 -0.92 -8.85
C LEU A 217 -19.11 -0.95 -10.38
N ARG A 218 -18.40 -1.93 -10.95
CA ARG A 218 -18.27 -2.08 -12.41
C ARG A 218 -19.60 -2.40 -13.10
N ARG A 219 -20.45 -3.20 -12.47
CA ARG A 219 -21.78 -3.54 -13.02
C ARG A 219 -22.72 -2.36 -12.98
N VAL A 220 -22.75 -1.59 -11.92
CA VAL A 220 -23.68 -0.48 -11.73
C VAL A 220 -23.20 0.80 -12.41
N LEU A 221 -21.92 1.14 -12.28
CA LEU A 221 -21.35 2.40 -12.77
C LEU A 221 -20.69 2.27 -14.15
N GLY A 222 -20.25 1.06 -14.52
CA GLY A 222 -19.64 0.79 -15.81
C GLY A 222 -18.19 0.29 -15.76
N LYS A 223 -17.72 -0.27 -16.86
CA LYS A 223 -16.39 -0.90 -17.00
C LYS A 223 -15.21 0.05 -16.85
N HIS A 224 -15.43 1.37 -16.84
CA HIS A 224 -14.41 2.40 -16.59
C HIS A 224 -13.95 2.46 -15.14
N VAL A 225 -14.68 1.82 -14.21
CA VAL A 225 -14.26 1.71 -12.82
C VAL A 225 -13.01 0.85 -12.72
N ILE A 226 -11.91 1.47 -12.30
CA ILE A 226 -10.59 0.85 -12.13
C ILE A 226 -10.13 1.16 -10.71
N GLN A 227 -9.62 0.14 -10.02
CA GLN A 227 -9.01 0.30 -8.70
C GLN A 227 -7.81 1.24 -8.77
N LYS A 228 -7.73 2.18 -7.81
CA LYS A 228 -6.62 3.13 -7.63
C LYS A 228 -5.89 2.89 -6.33
N GLY A 229 -6.55 2.31 -5.35
CA GLY A 229 -5.99 1.94 -4.06
C GLY A 229 -6.91 1.01 -3.30
N SER A 230 -6.36 0.33 -2.31
CA SER A 230 -7.12 -0.54 -1.40
C SER A 230 -6.48 -0.55 -0.01
N LEU A 231 -7.31 -0.66 1.01
CA LEU A 231 -6.90 -1.01 2.37
C LEU A 231 -7.86 -2.09 2.88
N VAL A 232 -7.32 -3.18 3.36
CA VAL A 232 -8.07 -4.27 4.00
C VAL A 232 -7.53 -4.49 5.39
N ALA A 233 -8.36 -4.20 6.40
CA ALA A 233 -8.07 -4.28 7.82
C ALA A 233 -9.14 -5.13 8.55
N PRO A 234 -8.94 -5.53 9.83
CA PRO A 234 -9.88 -6.40 10.52
C PRO A 234 -11.21 -5.73 10.89
N ASP A 235 -11.27 -4.41 10.82
CA ASP A 235 -12.41 -3.58 11.20
C ASP A 235 -13.03 -2.79 10.05
N ARG A 236 -12.35 -2.74 8.90
CA ARG A 236 -12.79 -1.96 7.74
C ARG A 236 -12.08 -2.34 6.44
N LEU A 237 -12.68 -1.94 5.34
CA LEU A 237 -12.02 -1.82 4.04
C LEU A 237 -12.11 -0.38 3.52
N ARG A 238 -11.14 0.01 2.67
CA ARG A 238 -11.21 1.20 1.82
C ARG A 238 -10.92 0.76 0.40
N PHE A 239 -11.72 1.25 -0.53
CA PHE A 239 -11.54 0.96 -1.95
C PHE A 239 -11.57 2.28 -2.72
N ASP A 240 -10.43 2.69 -3.24
CA ASP A 240 -10.26 3.90 -4.04
C ASP A 240 -10.36 3.53 -5.51
N PHE A 241 -11.20 4.22 -6.26
CA PHE A 241 -11.46 3.88 -7.67
C PHE A 241 -11.72 5.12 -8.54
N SER A 242 -11.56 4.96 -9.85
CA SER A 242 -11.83 6.01 -10.82
C SER A 242 -13.33 6.09 -11.15
N HIS A 243 -13.92 7.29 -10.97
CA HIS A 243 -15.27 7.61 -11.42
C HIS A 243 -15.39 9.12 -11.63
N MET A 244 -16.10 9.53 -12.69
CA MET A 244 -16.11 10.94 -13.13
C MET A 244 -17.18 11.80 -12.47
N LYS A 245 -18.13 11.21 -11.76
CA LYS A 245 -19.26 11.91 -11.12
C LYS A 245 -19.54 11.33 -9.74
N PRO A 246 -20.21 12.08 -8.85
CA PRO A 246 -20.71 11.53 -7.59
C PRO A 246 -21.64 10.33 -7.83
N ILE A 247 -21.56 9.31 -6.97
CA ILE A 247 -22.47 8.18 -6.99
C ILE A 247 -23.80 8.64 -6.39
N SER A 248 -24.92 8.37 -7.10
CA SER A 248 -26.25 8.69 -6.60
C SER A 248 -26.69 7.70 -5.51
N ASN A 249 -27.64 8.10 -4.66
CA ASN A 249 -28.19 7.22 -3.63
C ASN A 249 -28.81 5.95 -4.21
N GLU A 250 -29.44 6.04 -5.39
CA GLU A 250 -30.01 4.89 -6.08
C GLU A 250 -28.92 3.90 -6.57
N GLU A 251 -27.80 4.42 -7.06
CA GLU A 251 -26.64 3.62 -7.45
C GLU A 251 -26.00 2.94 -6.21
N ILE A 252 -25.89 3.64 -5.08
CA ILE A 252 -25.39 3.08 -3.81
C ILE A 252 -26.27 1.91 -3.37
N VAL A 253 -27.59 2.07 -3.33
CA VAL A 253 -28.52 1.01 -2.93
C VAL A 253 -28.38 -0.21 -3.85
N LYS A 254 -28.23 -0.02 -5.17
CA LYS A 254 -28.02 -1.14 -6.12
C LYS A 254 -26.69 -1.87 -5.85
N ILE A 255 -25.61 -1.11 -5.57
CA ILE A 255 -24.29 -1.67 -5.26
C ILE A 255 -24.38 -2.50 -3.98
N GLU A 256 -24.96 -1.97 -2.91
CA GLU A 256 -25.13 -2.68 -1.64
C GLU A 256 -26.00 -3.94 -1.80
N THR A 257 -27.11 -3.84 -2.51
CA THR A 257 -27.99 -4.98 -2.77
C THR A 257 -27.23 -6.09 -3.49
N PHE A 258 -26.52 -5.76 -4.57
CA PHE A 258 -25.74 -6.74 -5.32
C PHE A 258 -24.65 -7.42 -4.48
N VAL A 259 -23.90 -6.65 -3.67
CA VAL A 259 -22.87 -7.20 -2.77
C VAL A 259 -23.51 -8.17 -1.76
N ASN A 260 -24.62 -7.78 -1.13
CA ASN A 260 -25.32 -8.62 -0.14
C ASN A 260 -25.89 -9.89 -0.75
N GLU A 261 -26.51 -9.81 -1.94
CA GLU A 261 -26.97 -10.99 -2.68
C GLU A 261 -25.83 -11.98 -2.95
N MET A 262 -24.66 -11.49 -3.37
CA MET A 262 -23.47 -12.32 -3.61
C MET A 262 -22.93 -12.97 -2.33
N VAL A 263 -22.93 -12.25 -1.21
CA VAL A 263 -22.54 -12.80 0.10
C VAL A 263 -23.48 -13.94 0.51
N GLU A 264 -24.79 -13.79 0.28
CA GLU A 264 -25.78 -14.80 0.62
C GLU A 264 -25.67 -16.09 -0.23
N THR A 265 -25.06 -16.04 -1.42
CA THR A 265 -24.82 -17.24 -2.25
C THR A 265 -23.89 -18.24 -1.60
N LYS A 266 -23.05 -17.82 -0.63
CA LYS A 266 -22.06 -18.66 0.08
C LYS A 266 -21.18 -19.48 -0.90
N SER A 267 -20.80 -18.88 -2.00
CA SER A 267 -20.00 -19.54 -3.03
C SER A 267 -18.60 -19.88 -2.49
N GLU A 268 -18.08 -21.04 -2.88
CA GLU A 268 -16.73 -21.45 -2.55
C GLU A 268 -15.69 -20.53 -3.22
N VAL A 269 -14.72 -20.06 -2.44
CA VAL A 269 -13.60 -19.26 -2.96
C VAL A 269 -12.39 -20.17 -3.23
N LYS A 270 -11.84 -20.09 -4.45
CA LYS A 270 -10.68 -20.86 -4.88
C LYS A 270 -9.50 -19.94 -5.15
N THR A 271 -8.40 -20.16 -4.44
CA THR A 271 -7.14 -19.47 -4.68
C THR A 271 -6.27 -20.28 -5.64
N ARG A 272 -5.69 -19.61 -6.65
CA ARG A 272 -4.74 -20.19 -7.60
C ARG A 272 -3.53 -19.28 -7.74
N LEU A 273 -2.35 -19.85 -7.65
CA LEU A 273 -1.10 -19.15 -7.92
C LEU A 273 -0.80 -19.22 -9.41
N MET A 274 -0.57 -18.07 -10.04
CA MET A 274 -0.24 -17.97 -11.46
C MET A 274 0.51 -16.66 -11.73
N THR A 275 1.12 -16.55 -12.90
CA THR A 275 1.76 -15.31 -13.33
C THR A 275 0.71 -14.21 -13.61
N PRO A 276 1.05 -12.92 -13.51
CA PRO A 276 0.14 -11.83 -13.85
C PRO A 276 -0.46 -11.95 -15.25
N LYS A 277 0.31 -12.41 -16.22
CA LYS A 277 -0.15 -12.62 -17.60
C LYS A 277 -1.21 -13.72 -17.66
N GLU A 278 -0.95 -14.87 -17.05
CA GLU A 278 -1.92 -15.97 -16.98
C GLU A 278 -3.20 -15.54 -16.26
N ALA A 279 -3.09 -14.73 -15.20
CA ALA A 279 -4.26 -14.21 -14.48
C ALA A 279 -5.14 -13.36 -15.40
N VAL A 280 -4.57 -12.43 -16.15
CA VAL A 280 -5.29 -11.58 -17.10
C VAL A 280 -5.92 -12.41 -18.23
N ASP A 281 -5.17 -13.38 -18.79
CA ASP A 281 -5.65 -14.28 -19.84
C ASP A 281 -6.83 -15.16 -19.34
N ASN A 282 -6.89 -15.46 -18.04
CA ASN A 282 -8.01 -16.15 -17.38
C ASN A 282 -9.14 -15.20 -16.92
N GLY A 283 -9.08 -13.91 -17.27
CA GLY A 283 -10.15 -12.93 -17.01
C GLY A 283 -10.03 -12.21 -15.67
N ALA A 284 -8.90 -12.27 -14.99
CA ALA A 284 -8.68 -11.47 -13.80
C ALA A 284 -8.70 -9.97 -14.14
N LEU A 285 -9.24 -9.17 -13.24
CA LEU A 285 -9.17 -7.71 -13.30
C LEU A 285 -7.80 -7.28 -12.77
N ALA A 286 -7.01 -6.60 -13.61
CA ALA A 286 -5.69 -6.06 -13.28
C ALA A 286 -5.65 -4.56 -13.55
#